data_70f34f66dcddc1e97ce1e9fceb9d4d67
#
_entry.id   70f34f66dcddc1e97ce1e9fceb9d4d67
#
_cell.length_a   1.000
_cell.length_b   1.000
_cell.length_c   1.000
_cell.angle_alpha   90.00
_cell.angle_beta   90.00
_cell.angle_gamma   90.00
#
_symmetry.space_group_name_H-M   'P 1'
#
loop_
_entity.id
_entity.type
_entity.pdbx_description
1 polymer ?
#
loop_
_entity_poly.entity_id
_entity_poly.type
_entity_poly.pdbx_seq_one_letter_code
_entity_poly.pdbx_strand_id
1 'polypeptide(L)'
;MYKKLIIILVVIAFISTIGYLSFTGFFIQKDYSGETSVVSRVIDGDTVELIDGERVRLIGIDTPEKGNKCYKESAIRLSELVEGKDVILERDVEDKDRYGRLLRFIFLYKENINVKLVREGLAKMYTIKPNVKYHEEIQEAFLSARTESGCLWSS
;
A
#
# COMPACT_ATOMS: atom_id res chain seq x y z
N MET A 1 31.38 -17.56 50.39
CA MET A 1 31.62 -16.66 49.24
C MET A 1 30.92 -17.15 47.97
N TYR A 2 30.98 -18.42 47.61
CA TYR A 2 30.41 -19.00 46.39
C TYR A 2 28.88 -18.90 46.25
N LYS A 3 28.10 -19.01 47.33
CA LYS A 3 26.62 -18.91 47.27
C LYS A 3 26.13 -17.58 46.73
N LYS A 4 26.78 -16.46 47.10
CA LYS A 4 26.44 -15.13 46.54
C LYS A 4 26.77 -14.99 45.06
N LEU A 5 27.87 -15.59 44.60
CA LEU A 5 28.30 -15.57 43.21
C LEU A 5 27.34 -16.37 42.34
N ILE A 6 26.89 -17.53 42.79
CA ILE A 6 25.92 -18.38 42.10
C ILE A 6 24.58 -17.65 41.94
N ILE A 7 24.09 -16.96 42.98
CA ILE A 7 22.84 -16.19 42.91
C ILE A 7 22.96 -15.07 41.89
N ILE A 8 24.07 -14.35 41.84
CA ILE A 8 24.30 -13.28 40.87
C ILE A 8 24.30 -13.83 39.43
N LEU A 9 24.95 -14.96 39.17
CA LEU A 9 24.98 -15.59 37.84
C LEU A 9 23.60 -16.07 37.39
N VAL A 10 22.79 -16.62 38.30
CA VAL A 10 21.42 -17.05 38.02
C VAL A 10 20.53 -15.85 37.70
N VAL A 11 20.67 -14.75 38.43
CA VAL A 11 19.89 -13.51 38.17
C VAL A 11 20.25 -12.89 36.80
N ILE A 12 21.55 -12.86 36.47
CA ILE A 12 22.01 -12.36 35.16
C ILE A 12 21.48 -13.24 34.02
N ALA A 13 21.52 -14.57 34.17
CA ALA A 13 20.97 -15.50 33.18
C ALA A 13 19.46 -15.32 33.01
N PHE A 14 18.73 -15.07 34.11
CA PHE A 14 17.28 -14.85 34.08
C PHE A 14 16.92 -13.51 33.40
N ILE A 15 17.68 -12.44 33.66
CA ILE A 15 17.50 -11.13 33.02
C ILE A 15 17.80 -11.20 31.51
N SER A 16 18.85 -11.97 31.13
CA SER A 16 19.19 -12.15 29.72
C SER A 16 18.11 -12.93 28.93
N THR A 17 17.50 -13.95 29.56
CA THR A 17 16.40 -14.71 28.94
C THR A 17 15.12 -13.90 28.82
N ILE A 18 14.79 -13.06 29.81
CA ILE A 18 13.64 -12.15 29.73
C ILE A 18 13.88 -11.06 28.66
N GLY A 19 15.10 -10.52 28.58
CA GLY A 19 15.49 -9.56 27.52
C GLY A 19 15.41 -10.16 26.11
N TYR A 20 15.77 -11.42 25.95
CA TYR A 20 15.71 -12.13 24.66
C TYR A 20 14.26 -12.40 24.22
N LEU A 21 13.37 -12.75 25.16
CA LEU A 21 11.94 -12.95 24.90
C LEU A 21 11.19 -11.65 24.61
N SER A 22 11.67 -10.51 25.15
CA SER A 22 11.05 -9.21 24.89
C SER A 22 11.50 -8.59 23.57
N PHE A 23 12.63 -9.05 22.99
CA PHE A 23 13.14 -8.54 21.70
C PHE A 23 12.61 -9.34 20.49
N THR A 24 11.96 -10.49 20.70
CA THR A 24 11.14 -11.09 19.64
C THR A 24 9.86 -10.27 19.54
N GLY A 25 10.01 -9.05 19.02
CA GLY A 25 8.88 -8.20 18.69
C GLY A 25 7.86 -9.02 17.93
N PHE A 26 6.65 -9.08 18.45
CA PHE A 26 5.50 -9.64 17.79
C PHE A 26 5.24 -8.75 16.55
N PHE A 27 5.96 -9.05 15.47
CA PHE A 27 5.65 -8.48 14.17
C PHE A 27 4.28 -9.04 13.80
N ILE A 28 3.23 -8.25 14.00
CA ILE A 28 1.94 -8.50 13.35
C ILE A 28 2.25 -8.45 11.86
N GLN A 29 2.47 -9.62 11.28
CA GLN A 29 2.57 -9.76 9.85
C GLN A 29 1.15 -9.54 9.33
N LYS A 30 0.89 -8.35 8.77
CA LYS A 30 -0.36 -8.09 8.06
C LYS A 30 -0.35 -9.03 6.85
N ASP A 31 -1.06 -10.15 6.95
CA ASP A 31 -1.27 -11.06 5.82
C ASP A 31 -2.16 -10.32 4.82
N TYR A 32 -1.60 -9.96 3.69
CA TYR A 32 -2.37 -9.44 2.57
C TYR A 32 -3.03 -10.62 1.88
N SER A 33 -4.32 -10.82 2.16
CA SER A 33 -5.14 -11.83 1.50
C SER A 33 -5.59 -11.31 0.14
N GLY A 34 -4.83 -11.63 -0.90
CA GLY A 34 -5.14 -11.19 -2.26
C GLY A 34 -4.67 -12.19 -3.31
N GLU A 35 -5.19 -12.04 -4.51
CA GLU A 35 -4.77 -12.78 -5.69
C GLU A 35 -3.46 -12.19 -6.23
N THR A 36 -2.51 -13.05 -6.63
CA THR A 36 -1.27 -12.59 -7.26
C THR A 36 -1.43 -12.60 -8.77
N SER A 37 -1.03 -11.50 -9.42
CA SER A 37 -1.01 -11.38 -10.87
C SER A 37 0.12 -10.47 -11.34
N VAL A 38 0.43 -10.51 -12.64
CA VAL A 38 1.43 -9.63 -13.27
C VAL A 38 0.71 -8.48 -13.97
N VAL A 39 1.16 -7.25 -13.74
CA VAL A 39 0.71 -6.08 -14.49
C VAL A 39 1.39 -6.07 -15.84
N SER A 40 0.63 -6.22 -16.94
CA SER A 40 1.17 -6.20 -18.29
C SER A 40 1.46 -4.78 -18.78
N ARG A 41 0.59 -3.83 -18.46
CA ARG A 41 0.76 -2.40 -18.79
C ARG A 41 -0.11 -1.50 -17.93
N VAL A 42 0.28 -0.24 -17.84
CA VAL A 42 -0.51 0.84 -17.26
C VAL A 42 -1.34 1.53 -18.33
N ILE A 43 -2.62 1.73 -18.08
CA ILE A 43 -3.56 2.43 -19.01
C ILE A 43 -3.54 3.94 -18.73
N ASP A 44 -3.67 4.30 -17.45
CA ASP A 44 -3.63 5.66 -16.92
C ASP A 44 -3.16 5.64 -15.44
N GLY A 45 -3.28 6.75 -14.73
CA GLY A 45 -2.73 6.88 -13.37
C GLY A 45 -3.40 6.01 -12.31
N ASP A 46 -4.56 5.40 -12.59
CA ASP A 46 -5.29 4.56 -11.63
C ASP A 46 -5.92 3.30 -12.26
N THR A 47 -5.53 2.97 -13.48
CA THR A 47 -6.02 1.80 -14.20
C THR A 47 -4.86 1.03 -14.84
N VAL A 48 -4.80 -0.27 -14.56
CA VAL A 48 -3.80 -1.19 -15.14
C VAL A 48 -4.50 -2.32 -15.89
N GLU A 49 -3.75 -3.00 -16.77
CA GLU A 49 -4.13 -4.25 -17.42
C GLU A 49 -3.22 -5.37 -16.95
N LEU A 50 -3.80 -6.50 -16.60
CA LEU A 50 -3.10 -7.69 -16.16
C LEU A 50 -2.66 -8.55 -17.37
N ILE A 51 -1.81 -9.54 -17.09
CA ILE A 51 -1.29 -10.45 -18.12
C ILE A 51 -2.38 -11.29 -18.81
N ASP A 52 -3.50 -11.53 -18.13
CA ASP A 52 -4.68 -12.23 -18.65
C ASP A 52 -5.66 -11.33 -19.43
N GLY A 53 -5.36 -10.02 -19.52
CA GLY A 53 -6.17 -9.02 -20.20
C GLY A 53 -7.27 -8.38 -19.33
N GLU A 54 -7.45 -8.80 -18.08
CA GLU A 54 -8.38 -8.16 -17.15
C GLU A 54 -7.87 -6.75 -16.80
N ARG A 55 -8.80 -5.79 -16.67
CA ARG A 55 -8.47 -4.43 -16.26
C ARG A 55 -8.78 -4.24 -14.79
N VAL A 56 -7.87 -3.59 -14.10
CA VAL A 56 -7.99 -3.26 -12.68
C VAL A 56 -8.09 -1.75 -12.52
N ARG A 57 -9.14 -1.28 -11.84
CA ARG A 57 -9.28 0.10 -11.34
C ARG A 57 -8.84 0.12 -9.88
N LEU A 58 -7.85 0.94 -9.59
CA LEU A 58 -7.38 1.16 -8.24
C LEU A 58 -8.46 1.89 -7.44
N ILE A 59 -8.99 1.26 -6.39
CA ILE A 59 -10.06 1.82 -5.56
C ILE A 59 -9.56 2.81 -4.51
N GLY A 60 -10.44 3.72 -4.12
CA GLY A 60 -10.17 4.73 -3.09
C GLY A 60 -9.45 5.98 -3.59
N ILE A 61 -9.00 5.99 -4.83
CA ILE A 61 -8.22 7.08 -5.42
C ILE A 61 -8.77 7.49 -6.79
N ASP A 62 -8.39 8.70 -7.23
CA ASP A 62 -8.69 9.23 -8.54
C ASP A 62 -7.51 10.07 -9.04
N THR A 63 -7.09 9.81 -10.27
CA THR A 63 -5.96 10.51 -10.90
C THR A 63 -6.47 11.49 -11.97
N PRO A 64 -5.67 12.51 -12.34
CA PRO A 64 -6.07 13.44 -13.36
C PRO A 64 -6.37 12.77 -14.70
N GLU A 65 -7.43 13.21 -15.35
CA GLU A 65 -7.82 12.80 -16.69
C GLU A 65 -6.88 13.35 -17.76
N LYS A 66 -6.86 12.70 -18.92
CA LYS A 66 -6.04 13.10 -20.08
C LYS A 66 -6.23 14.57 -20.44
N GLY A 67 -5.13 15.30 -20.53
CA GLY A 67 -5.10 16.74 -20.80
C GLY A 67 -5.03 17.61 -19.55
N ASN A 68 -5.24 17.06 -18.38
CA ASN A 68 -5.09 17.76 -17.11
C ASN A 68 -3.64 17.71 -16.59
N LYS A 69 -3.29 18.68 -15.72
CA LYS A 69 -2.03 18.71 -14.99
C LYS A 69 -1.85 17.38 -14.23
N CYS A 70 -0.63 16.85 -14.23
CA CYS A 70 -0.22 15.62 -13.54
C CYS A 70 -0.78 14.30 -14.12
N TYR A 71 -1.51 14.31 -15.24
CA TYR A 71 -1.99 13.10 -15.89
C TYR A 71 -0.84 12.15 -16.27
N LYS A 72 0.17 12.70 -16.97
CA LYS A 72 1.32 11.90 -17.42
C LYS A 72 2.16 11.41 -16.26
N GLU A 73 2.39 12.28 -15.29
CA GLU A 73 3.19 11.98 -14.11
C GLU A 73 2.59 10.84 -13.29
N SER A 74 1.26 10.85 -13.12
CA SER A 74 0.54 9.76 -12.42
C SER A 74 0.67 8.43 -13.16
N ALA A 75 0.47 8.42 -14.48
CA ALA A 75 0.57 7.21 -15.29
C ALA A 75 2.01 6.68 -15.34
N ILE A 76 3.01 7.53 -15.54
CA ILE A 76 4.43 7.16 -15.53
C ILE A 76 4.80 6.58 -14.17
N ARG A 77 4.39 7.24 -13.09
CA ARG A 77 4.72 6.77 -11.74
C ARG A 77 4.11 5.42 -11.42
N LEU A 78 2.85 5.19 -11.78
CA LEU A 78 2.22 3.89 -11.62
C LEU A 78 2.95 2.82 -12.44
N SER A 79 3.36 3.11 -13.69
CA SER A 79 4.13 2.20 -14.53
C SER A 79 5.48 1.82 -13.88
N GLU A 80 6.25 2.78 -13.38
CA GLU A 80 7.50 2.53 -12.65
C GLU A 80 7.30 1.62 -11.42
N LEU A 81 6.17 1.78 -10.75
CA LEU A 81 5.86 1.02 -9.54
C LEU A 81 5.46 -0.42 -9.85
N VAL A 82 4.61 -0.68 -10.85
CA VAL A 82 3.96 -1.99 -10.98
C VAL A 82 4.10 -2.68 -12.33
N GLU A 83 4.45 -2.00 -13.43
CA GLU A 83 4.49 -2.61 -14.75
C GLU A 83 5.57 -3.70 -14.85
N GLY A 84 5.19 -4.85 -15.36
CA GLY A 84 6.04 -6.04 -15.48
C GLY A 84 6.31 -6.76 -14.14
N LYS A 85 5.62 -6.39 -13.05
CA LYS A 85 5.87 -6.96 -11.71
C LYS A 85 4.72 -7.83 -11.24
N ASP A 86 5.06 -8.81 -10.39
CA ASP A 86 4.09 -9.57 -9.61
C ASP A 86 3.54 -8.68 -8.50
N VAL A 87 2.23 -8.50 -8.47
CA VAL A 87 1.52 -7.70 -7.48
C VAL A 87 0.45 -8.53 -6.78
N ILE A 88 0.09 -8.15 -5.57
CA ILE A 88 -1.06 -8.70 -4.85
C ILE A 88 -2.25 -7.79 -5.09
N LEU A 89 -3.35 -8.37 -5.55
CA LEU A 89 -4.62 -7.72 -5.84
C LEU A 89 -5.60 -8.00 -4.72
N GLU A 90 -5.86 -7.03 -3.88
CA GLU A 90 -6.77 -7.18 -2.75
C GLU A 90 -8.13 -6.55 -3.07
N ARG A 91 -9.19 -7.36 -2.97
CA ARG A 91 -10.58 -6.91 -3.12
C ARG A 91 -11.09 -6.31 -1.80
N ASP A 92 -11.99 -5.36 -1.91
CA ASP A 92 -12.84 -4.92 -0.80
C ASP A 92 -14.22 -5.59 -0.90
N VAL A 93 -15.31 -4.87 -0.90
CA VAL A 93 -16.68 -5.41 -0.94
C VAL A 93 -17.11 -5.73 -2.37
N GLU A 94 -17.05 -4.75 -3.27
CA GLU A 94 -17.42 -4.93 -4.68
C GLU A 94 -16.25 -5.52 -5.48
N ASP A 95 -16.59 -6.39 -6.43
CA ASP A 95 -15.59 -7.05 -7.26
C ASP A 95 -15.27 -6.26 -8.53
N LYS A 96 -16.31 -5.77 -9.22
CA LYS A 96 -16.19 -5.06 -10.50
C LYS A 96 -17.03 -3.79 -10.51
N ASP A 97 -16.59 -2.84 -11.30
CA ASP A 97 -17.38 -1.65 -11.60
C ASP A 97 -18.36 -1.89 -12.76
N ARG A 98 -19.15 -0.85 -13.09
CA ARG A 98 -20.13 -0.89 -14.18
C ARG A 98 -19.52 -1.07 -15.58
N TYR A 99 -18.21 -0.91 -15.71
CA TYR A 99 -17.46 -1.10 -16.95
C TYR A 99 -16.76 -2.48 -17.02
N GLY A 100 -16.97 -3.32 -16.01
CA GLY A 100 -16.38 -4.66 -15.91
C GLY A 100 -14.94 -4.68 -15.42
N ARG A 101 -14.35 -3.55 -14.98
CA ARG A 101 -13.00 -3.52 -14.41
C ARG A 101 -13.03 -4.09 -13.01
N LEU A 102 -12.01 -4.89 -12.65
CA LEU A 102 -11.79 -5.36 -11.28
C LEU A 102 -11.49 -4.17 -10.37
N LEU A 103 -12.12 -4.12 -9.20
CA LEU A 103 -11.88 -3.11 -8.17
C LEU A 103 -10.90 -3.65 -7.15
N ARG A 104 -9.64 -3.12 -7.13
CA ARG A 104 -8.57 -3.66 -6.27
C ARG A 104 -7.76 -2.56 -5.60
N PHE A 105 -7.24 -2.92 -4.43
CA PHE A 105 -6.01 -2.35 -3.91
C PHE A 105 -4.84 -3.16 -4.44
N ILE A 106 -3.80 -2.51 -4.93
CA ILE A 106 -2.60 -3.15 -5.44
C ILE A 106 -1.49 -3.04 -4.40
N PHE A 107 -0.87 -4.18 -4.08
CA PHE A 107 0.28 -4.23 -3.18
C PHE A 107 1.52 -4.74 -3.90
N LEU A 108 2.63 -4.05 -3.68
CA LEU A 108 3.96 -4.48 -4.07
C LEU A 108 4.86 -4.49 -2.82
N TYR A 109 5.48 -5.62 -2.49
CA TYR A 109 6.34 -5.77 -1.30
C TYR A 109 5.71 -5.24 0.00
N LYS A 110 4.41 -5.50 0.20
CA LYS A 110 3.62 -5.01 1.35
C LYS A 110 3.27 -3.51 1.32
N GLU A 111 3.69 -2.76 0.34
CA GLU A 111 3.31 -1.36 0.17
C GLU A 111 1.99 -1.26 -0.62
N ASN A 112 1.03 -0.51 -0.10
CA ASN A 112 -0.21 -0.19 -0.79
C ASN A 112 0.04 0.91 -1.82
N ILE A 113 -0.01 0.54 -3.12
CA ILE A 113 0.29 1.45 -4.23
C ILE A 113 -0.76 2.55 -4.37
N ASN A 114 -2.02 2.27 -4.06
CA ASN A 114 -3.09 3.26 -4.07
C ASN A 114 -2.79 4.39 -3.07
N VAL A 115 -2.44 4.03 -1.82
CA VAL A 115 -2.04 4.99 -0.77
C VAL A 115 -0.78 5.75 -1.16
N LYS A 116 0.20 5.06 -1.77
CA LYS A 116 1.46 5.66 -2.21
C LYS A 116 1.25 6.77 -3.23
N LEU A 117 0.43 6.54 -4.27
CA LEU A 117 0.12 7.56 -5.28
C LEU A 117 -0.53 8.80 -4.68
N VAL A 118 -1.40 8.64 -3.69
CA VAL A 118 -2.01 9.76 -2.97
C VAL A 118 -0.94 10.51 -2.15
N ARG A 119 -0.09 9.79 -1.43
CA ARG A 119 0.99 10.39 -0.62
C ARG A 119 2.00 11.16 -1.46
N GLU A 120 2.30 10.69 -2.67
CA GLU A 120 3.16 11.38 -3.62
C GLU A 120 2.47 12.57 -4.33
N GLY A 121 1.20 12.84 -4.01
CA GLY A 121 0.42 13.94 -4.60
C GLY A 121 0.11 13.75 -6.08
N LEU A 122 -0.01 12.51 -6.53
CA LEU A 122 -0.32 12.10 -7.91
C LEU A 122 -1.76 11.62 -8.08
N ALA A 123 -2.44 11.31 -6.99
CA ALA A 123 -3.85 10.95 -6.94
C ALA A 123 -4.58 11.75 -5.84
N LYS A 124 -5.87 11.98 -6.03
CA LYS A 124 -6.78 12.48 -5.01
C LYS A 124 -7.43 11.32 -4.31
N MET A 125 -7.85 11.53 -3.07
CA MET A 125 -8.74 10.61 -2.38
C MET A 125 -10.11 10.60 -3.06
N TYR A 126 -10.60 9.40 -3.41
CA TYR A 126 -11.90 9.19 -4.02
C TYR A 126 -12.52 7.88 -3.53
N THR A 127 -13.07 7.91 -2.33
CA THR A 127 -13.66 6.73 -1.69
C THR A 127 -15.15 6.64 -2.01
N ILE A 128 -15.56 5.51 -2.59
CA ILE A 128 -16.96 5.19 -2.90
C ILE A 128 -17.39 4.01 -2.04
N LYS A 129 -18.46 4.19 -1.25
CA LYS A 129 -19.06 3.08 -0.50
C LYS A 129 -19.60 2.04 -1.49
N PRO A 130 -19.50 0.72 -1.15
CA PRO A 130 -19.08 0.18 0.15
C PRO A 130 -17.56 -0.04 0.30
N ASN A 131 -16.73 0.30 -0.70
CA ASN A 131 -15.29 0.02 -0.74
C ASN A 131 -14.50 1.05 0.10
N VAL A 132 -14.33 0.79 1.38
CA VAL A 132 -13.77 1.75 2.36
C VAL A 132 -12.60 1.18 3.17
N LYS A 133 -12.10 0.00 2.85
CA LYS A 133 -11.12 -0.77 3.65
C LYS A 133 -9.88 0.03 4.06
N TYR A 134 -9.34 0.86 3.18
CA TYR A 134 -8.14 1.69 3.40
C TYR A 134 -8.46 3.19 3.42
N HIS A 135 -9.71 3.56 3.74
CA HIS A 135 -10.15 4.95 3.74
C HIS A 135 -9.29 5.85 4.63
N GLU A 136 -9.01 5.41 5.86
CA GLU A 136 -8.23 6.19 6.83
C GLU A 136 -6.79 6.38 6.36
N GLU A 137 -6.13 5.32 5.87
CA GLU A 137 -4.76 5.38 5.35
C GLU A 137 -4.65 6.31 4.13
N ILE A 138 -5.66 6.28 3.23
CA ILE A 138 -5.74 7.17 2.07
C ILE A 138 -5.97 8.63 2.51
N GLN A 139 -6.82 8.86 3.52
CA GLN A 139 -7.08 10.19 4.06
C GLN A 139 -5.83 10.81 4.69
N GLU A 140 -5.09 10.05 5.48
CA GLU A 140 -3.82 10.49 6.06
C GLU A 140 -2.81 10.84 4.96
N ALA A 141 -2.66 9.97 3.95
CA ALA A 141 -1.79 10.22 2.81
C ALA A 141 -2.18 11.49 2.04
N PHE A 142 -3.49 11.71 1.84
CA PHE A 142 -4.02 12.89 1.18
C PHE A 142 -3.71 14.19 1.95
N LEU A 143 -3.89 14.18 3.27
CA LEU A 143 -3.58 15.33 4.12
C LEU A 143 -2.08 15.65 4.10
N SER A 144 -1.21 14.64 4.17
CA SER A 144 0.24 14.79 4.08
C SER A 144 0.66 15.38 2.73
N ALA A 145 0.17 14.81 1.61
CA ALA A 145 0.53 15.26 0.26
C ALA A 145 0.24 16.75 0.00
N ARG A 146 -0.82 17.29 0.61
CA ARG A 146 -1.19 18.72 0.48
C ARG A 146 -0.18 19.66 1.14
N THR A 147 0.57 19.19 2.11
CA THR A 147 1.60 19.99 2.80
C THR A 147 2.97 19.88 2.12
N GLU A 148 3.20 18.81 1.37
CA GLU A 148 4.51 18.49 0.75
C GLU A 148 4.64 18.97 -0.71
N SER A 149 3.66 19.70 -1.24
CA SER A 149 3.69 20.27 -2.60
C SER A 149 3.87 19.24 -3.72
N GLY A 150 3.21 18.10 -3.64
CA GLY A 150 3.13 17.11 -4.73
C GLY A 150 2.55 17.71 -6.03
N CYS A 151 2.68 17.02 -7.15
CA CYS A 151 2.28 17.51 -8.48
C CYS A 151 0.90 18.20 -8.49
N LEU A 152 -0.10 17.60 -7.83
CA LEU A 152 -1.46 18.13 -7.77
C LEU A 152 -1.59 19.41 -6.92
N TRP A 153 -0.64 19.66 -6.02
CA TRP A 153 -0.69 20.71 -5.01
C TRP A 153 0.36 21.81 -5.23
N SER A 154 1.27 21.62 -6.18
CA SER A 154 2.21 22.67 -6.60
C SER A 154 1.48 23.76 -7.40
N SER A 155 1.74 25.02 -7.07
CA SER A 155 1.24 26.21 -7.78
C SER A 155 1.75 26.28 -9.20
#